data_53fe1caea63b21991dc4f0b9ee8e7881
#
_entry.id   53fe1caea63b21991dc4f0b9ee8e7881
#
_cell.length_a   1.000
_cell.length_b   1.000
_cell.length_c   1.000
_cell.angle_alpha   90.00
_cell.angle_beta   90.00
_cell.angle_gamma   90.00
#
_symmetry.space_group_name_H-M   'P 1'
#
loop_
_entity.id
_entity.type
_entity.pdbx_description
1 polymer ?
#
loop_
_entity_poly.entity_id
_entity_poly.type
_entity_poly.pdbx_seq_one_letter_code
_entity_poly.pdbx_strand_id
1 'polypeptide(L)'
;GLMGREFASAAARWKHLPDMDVRPEIVAVCDTSEQMLEWFKDGFPSIKQFTNDYKELISNSEVEAVYCAVPHNLHQQFYCDIISAGKHLMGEKPFGIDKPANQAIIECIKANPGVFVRCSSEYPFVPAMQRLCDMIEADEFGEIIEVNTGFLHSSDLDSSKPINWKRMAKFNGEYGCMGDLGMHPCHVPFRAGWKPLNVRAILSDLVKERPDGKGGIVPCDTWENATLFCETLD
;
A
#
# COMPACT_ATOMS: atom_id res chain seq x y z
N GLY A 1 -7.93 -5.10 9.86
CA GLY A 1 -6.92 -4.18 10.41
C GLY A 1 -7.24 -2.70 10.15
N LEU A 2 -6.27 -1.79 10.47
CA LEU A 2 -6.49 -0.33 10.35
C LEU A 2 -6.94 0.08 8.94
N MET A 3 -6.18 -0.30 7.92
CA MET A 3 -6.48 0.11 6.53
C MET A 3 -7.84 -0.40 6.05
N GLY A 4 -8.26 -1.60 6.46
CA GLY A 4 -9.61 -2.10 6.16
C GLY A 4 -10.72 -1.24 6.78
N ARG A 5 -10.51 -0.72 8.00
CA ARG A 5 -11.47 0.19 8.65
C ARG A 5 -11.51 1.56 7.95
N GLU A 6 -10.35 2.10 7.56
CA GLU A 6 -10.27 3.36 6.80
C GLU A 6 -10.99 3.23 5.47
N PHE A 7 -10.75 2.15 4.73
CA PHE A 7 -11.46 1.88 3.48
C PHE A 7 -12.97 1.77 3.68
N ALA A 8 -13.42 1.01 4.69
CA ALA A 8 -14.84 0.86 4.97
C ALA A 8 -15.50 2.18 5.37
N SER A 9 -14.81 2.99 6.17
CA SER A 9 -15.28 4.34 6.55
C SER A 9 -15.37 5.28 5.34
N ALA A 10 -14.44 5.18 4.40
CA ALA A 10 -14.47 5.94 3.14
C ALA A 10 -15.65 5.47 2.25
N ALA A 11 -15.81 4.17 2.09
CA ALA A 11 -16.92 3.59 1.32
C ALA A 11 -18.29 3.99 1.88
N ALA A 12 -18.46 4.04 3.21
CA ALA A 12 -19.69 4.47 3.86
C ALA A 12 -20.06 5.93 3.59
N ARG A 13 -19.07 6.78 3.22
CA ARG A 13 -19.27 8.20 2.93
C ARG A 13 -19.56 8.51 1.46
N TRP A 14 -19.88 7.52 0.64
CA TRP A 14 -20.14 7.69 -0.78
C TRP A 14 -21.18 8.78 -1.12
N LYS A 15 -22.18 8.99 -0.23
CA LYS A 15 -23.20 10.03 -0.39
C LYS A 15 -22.68 11.48 -0.40
N HIS A 16 -21.43 11.68 0.07
CA HIS A 16 -20.78 12.99 0.03
C HIS A 16 -20.19 13.35 -1.35
N LEU A 17 -20.21 12.40 -2.29
CA LEU A 17 -19.73 12.60 -3.64
C LEU A 17 -20.96 12.81 -4.56
N PRO A 18 -21.25 14.06 -4.98
CA PRO A 18 -22.51 14.40 -5.66
C PRO A 18 -22.67 13.71 -7.02
N ASP A 19 -21.57 13.38 -7.68
CA ASP A 19 -21.55 12.84 -9.05
C ASP A 19 -21.25 11.33 -9.08
N MET A 20 -21.50 10.61 -7.99
CA MET A 20 -21.25 9.15 -7.97
C MET A 20 -22.41 8.36 -8.60
N ASP A 21 -22.13 7.74 -9.72
CA ASP A 21 -23.04 6.77 -10.37
C ASP A 21 -22.99 5.39 -9.70
N VAL A 22 -22.00 5.13 -8.83
CA VAL A 22 -21.75 3.85 -8.20
C VAL A 22 -21.86 3.97 -6.68
N ARG A 23 -22.69 3.12 -6.08
CA ARG A 23 -22.77 2.96 -4.62
C ARG A 23 -21.96 1.75 -4.19
N PRO A 24 -20.83 1.91 -3.48
CA PRO A 24 -20.10 0.78 -2.94
C PRO A 24 -20.86 0.15 -1.78
N GLU A 25 -20.97 -1.17 -1.77
CA GLU A 25 -21.55 -1.95 -0.69
C GLU A 25 -20.57 -3.02 -0.23
N ILE A 26 -20.24 -3.04 1.06
CA ILE A 26 -19.36 -4.05 1.63
C ILE A 26 -20.25 -5.24 2.02
N VAL A 27 -20.06 -6.38 1.35
CA VAL A 27 -20.87 -7.60 1.53
C VAL A 27 -20.13 -8.68 2.30
N ALA A 28 -18.81 -8.66 2.30
CA ALA A 28 -17.97 -9.66 2.97
C ALA A 28 -16.72 -9.02 3.58
N VAL A 29 -16.26 -9.53 4.71
CA VAL A 29 -15.02 -9.15 5.40
C VAL A 29 -14.25 -10.38 5.82
N CYS A 30 -12.94 -10.37 5.61
CA CYS A 30 -12.01 -11.38 6.07
C CYS A 30 -10.90 -10.76 6.92
N ASP A 31 -10.66 -11.30 8.09
CA ASP A 31 -9.48 -11.00 8.92
C ASP A 31 -9.15 -12.24 9.77
N THR A 32 -7.88 -12.51 10.01
CA THR A 32 -7.44 -13.62 10.88
C THR A 32 -7.75 -13.38 12.36
N SER A 33 -8.09 -12.15 12.73
CA SER A 33 -8.44 -11.74 14.08
C SER A 33 -9.95 -11.52 14.22
N GLU A 34 -10.59 -12.32 15.05
CA GLU A 34 -12.02 -12.15 15.42
C GLU A 34 -12.30 -10.73 15.97
N GLN A 35 -11.39 -10.20 16.79
CA GLN A 35 -11.54 -8.85 17.32
C GLN A 35 -11.62 -7.78 16.22
N MET A 36 -10.93 -7.99 15.10
CA MET A 36 -11.01 -7.08 13.96
C MET A 36 -12.34 -7.21 13.22
N LEU A 37 -12.93 -8.40 13.18
CA LEU A 37 -14.23 -8.64 12.56
C LEU A 37 -15.39 -8.01 13.35
N GLU A 38 -15.31 -8.00 14.69
CA GLU A 38 -16.37 -7.43 15.55
C GLU A 38 -16.67 -5.95 15.20
N TRP A 39 -15.65 -5.15 14.93
CA TRP A 39 -15.85 -3.75 14.55
C TRP A 39 -16.74 -3.57 13.30
N PHE A 40 -16.67 -4.51 12.37
CA PHE A 40 -17.49 -4.47 11.16
C PHE A 40 -18.92 -4.94 11.40
N LYS A 41 -19.14 -5.86 12.34
CA LYS A 41 -20.48 -6.38 12.68
C LYS A 41 -21.41 -5.27 13.18
N ASP A 42 -20.88 -4.37 14.00
CA ASP A 42 -21.68 -3.31 14.60
C ASP A 42 -21.95 -2.14 13.63
N GLY A 43 -21.03 -1.88 12.72
CA GLY A 43 -21.04 -0.69 11.87
C GLY A 43 -21.62 -0.85 10.47
N PHE A 44 -21.70 -2.09 9.97
CA PHE A 44 -22.02 -2.35 8.55
C PHE A 44 -23.06 -3.47 8.37
N PRO A 45 -24.36 -3.14 8.43
CA PRO A 45 -25.43 -4.14 8.33
C PRO A 45 -25.54 -4.81 6.94
N SER A 46 -24.87 -4.27 5.92
CA SER A 46 -24.79 -4.88 4.59
C SER A 46 -23.87 -6.11 4.55
N ILE A 47 -22.96 -6.25 5.51
CA ILE A 47 -22.02 -7.37 5.53
C ILE A 47 -22.75 -8.64 5.97
N LYS A 48 -22.76 -9.62 5.08
CA LYS A 48 -23.43 -10.93 5.29
C LYS A 48 -22.43 -12.04 5.61
N GLN A 49 -21.16 -11.87 5.18
CA GLN A 49 -20.12 -12.87 5.38
C GLN A 49 -18.97 -12.29 6.21
N PHE A 50 -18.66 -13.00 7.29
CA PHE A 50 -17.48 -12.78 8.13
C PHE A 50 -16.69 -14.08 8.16
N THR A 51 -15.43 -14.04 7.76
CA THR A 51 -14.59 -15.25 7.64
C THR A 51 -13.14 -14.96 8.03
N ASN A 52 -12.44 -16.03 8.46
CA ASN A 52 -11.01 -16.00 8.68
C ASN A 52 -10.22 -16.59 7.49
N ASP A 53 -10.92 -17.12 6.49
CA ASP A 53 -10.32 -17.64 5.25
C ASP A 53 -10.69 -16.75 4.04
N TYR A 54 -9.70 -16.05 3.49
CA TYR A 54 -9.90 -15.20 2.32
C TYR A 54 -10.36 -15.99 1.07
N LYS A 55 -10.09 -17.30 1.01
CA LYS A 55 -10.57 -18.14 -0.11
C LYS A 55 -12.09 -18.28 -0.12
N GLU A 56 -12.70 -18.33 1.05
CA GLU A 56 -14.17 -18.27 1.16
C GLU A 56 -14.70 -16.92 0.66
N LEU A 57 -14.01 -15.80 0.99
CA LEU A 57 -14.40 -14.47 0.53
C LEU A 57 -14.33 -14.37 -0.99
N ILE A 58 -13.21 -14.79 -1.62
CA ILE A 58 -13.06 -14.67 -3.08
C ILE A 58 -13.94 -15.66 -3.86
N SER A 59 -14.41 -16.74 -3.24
CA SER A 59 -15.38 -17.67 -3.84
C SER A 59 -16.84 -17.18 -3.77
N ASN A 60 -17.13 -16.16 -2.97
CA ASN A 60 -18.46 -15.61 -2.86
C ASN A 60 -18.87 -14.86 -4.14
N SER A 61 -20.01 -15.27 -4.73
CA SER A 61 -20.52 -14.67 -5.97
C SER A 61 -21.02 -13.23 -5.81
N GLU A 62 -21.39 -12.80 -4.61
CA GLU A 62 -21.79 -11.41 -4.33
C GLU A 62 -20.60 -10.46 -4.26
N VAL A 63 -19.35 -10.97 -4.15
CA VAL A 63 -18.12 -10.16 -4.17
C VAL A 63 -17.68 -9.92 -5.60
N GLU A 64 -17.73 -8.69 -6.06
CA GLU A 64 -17.24 -8.26 -7.39
C GLU A 64 -15.80 -7.74 -7.33
N ALA A 65 -15.48 -6.99 -6.28
CA ALA A 65 -14.17 -6.38 -6.06
C ALA A 65 -13.67 -6.61 -4.64
N VAL A 66 -12.37 -6.74 -4.50
CA VAL A 66 -11.71 -6.95 -3.20
C VAL A 66 -10.74 -5.81 -2.92
N TYR A 67 -10.89 -5.16 -1.77
CA TYR A 67 -9.84 -4.35 -1.18
C TYR A 67 -8.96 -5.24 -0.30
N CYS A 68 -7.67 -5.34 -0.62
CA CYS A 68 -6.75 -6.24 0.06
C CYS A 68 -5.64 -5.45 0.77
N ALA A 69 -5.62 -5.51 2.11
CA ALA A 69 -4.71 -4.81 3.00
C ALA A 69 -4.05 -5.78 4.00
N VAL A 70 -3.22 -6.65 3.49
CA VAL A 70 -2.41 -7.62 4.25
C VAL A 70 -0.96 -7.16 4.36
N PRO A 71 -0.10 -7.78 5.21
CA PRO A 71 1.35 -7.53 5.20
C PRO A 71 1.99 -7.80 3.84
N HIS A 72 3.08 -7.08 3.52
CA HIS A 72 3.69 -7.05 2.18
C HIS A 72 4.12 -8.42 1.65
N ASN A 73 4.57 -9.32 2.52
CA ASN A 73 4.97 -10.68 2.16
C ASN A 73 3.82 -11.54 1.62
N LEU A 74 2.58 -11.16 1.86
CA LEU A 74 1.39 -11.87 1.40
C LEU A 74 0.83 -11.28 0.10
N HIS A 75 1.28 -10.10 -0.35
CA HIS A 75 0.70 -9.41 -1.50
C HIS A 75 0.72 -10.26 -2.76
N GLN A 76 1.85 -10.90 -3.10
CA GLN A 76 1.94 -11.71 -4.31
C GLN A 76 0.87 -12.81 -4.34
N GLN A 77 0.80 -13.61 -3.27
CA GLN A 77 -0.14 -14.73 -3.20
C GLN A 77 -1.59 -14.26 -3.23
N PHE A 78 -1.95 -13.32 -2.34
CA PHE A 78 -3.33 -12.86 -2.20
C PHE A 78 -3.81 -12.14 -3.46
N TYR A 79 -2.97 -11.28 -4.04
CA TYR A 79 -3.35 -10.53 -5.25
C TYR A 79 -3.54 -11.46 -6.44
N CYS A 80 -2.62 -12.41 -6.64
CA CYS A 80 -2.76 -13.40 -7.72
C CYS A 80 -3.98 -14.30 -7.51
N ASP A 81 -4.27 -14.74 -6.29
CA ASP A 81 -5.45 -15.56 -6.01
C ASP A 81 -6.76 -14.79 -6.25
N ILE A 82 -6.84 -13.53 -5.82
CA ILE A 82 -8.01 -12.65 -6.07
C ILE A 82 -8.22 -12.43 -7.57
N ILE A 83 -7.15 -12.08 -8.29
CA ILE A 83 -7.18 -11.84 -9.73
C ILE A 83 -7.60 -13.13 -10.48
N SER A 84 -7.01 -14.28 -10.11
CA SER A 84 -7.32 -15.58 -10.73
C SER A 84 -8.75 -16.06 -10.45
N ALA A 85 -9.33 -15.62 -9.34
CA ALA A 85 -10.75 -15.85 -9.04
C ALA A 85 -11.71 -14.92 -9.84
N GLY A 86 -11.17 -14.08 -10.72
CA GLY A 86 -11.95 -13.15 -11.55
C GLY A 86 -12.48 -11.93 -10.78
N LYS A 87 -11.96 -11.65 -9.57
CA LYS A 87 -12.40 -10.51 -8.77
C LYS A 87 -11.53 -9.29 -9.06
N HIS A 88 -12.16 -8.12 -9.20
CA HIS A 88 -11.42 -6.86 -9.29
C HIS A 88 -10.63 -6.62 -8.01
N LEU A 89 -9.45 -6.01 -8.12
CA LEU A 89 -8.55 -5.81 -6.99
C LEU A 89 -8.19 -4.34 -6.80
N MET A 90 -8.40 -3.85 -5.59
CA MET A 90 -7.72 -2.69 -5.04
C MET A 90 -6.74 -3.18 -3.97
N GLY A 91 -5.45 -3.32 -4.34
CA GLY A 91 -4.41 -3.85 -3.46
C GLY A 91 -3.62 -2.74 -2.78
N GLU A 92 -3.29 -2.92 -1.51
CA GLU A 92 -2.44 -1.98 -0.78
C GLU A 92 -1.01 -1.92 -1.35
N LYS A 93 -0.41 -0.79 -1.16
CA LYS A 93 0.99 -0.56 -1.50
C LYS A 93 1.94 -1.21 -0.45
N PRO A 94 3.18 -1.59 -0.84
CA PRO A 94 3.72 -1.68 -2.19
C PRO A 94 3.11 -2.87 -2.95
N PHE A 95 3.16 -2.83 -4.26
CA PHE A 95 2.59 -3.89 -5.09
C PHE A 95 3.57 -5.08 -5.23
N GLY A 96 3.70 -5.84 -4.15
CA GLY A 96 4.69 -6.90 -3.93
C GLY A 96 5.76 -6.48 -2.92
N ILE A 97 6.32 -7.44 -2.19
CA ILE A 97 7.35 -7.21 -1.17
C ILE A 97 8.71 -6.84 -1.79
N ASP A 98 8.95 -7.30 -3.03
CA ASP A 98 10.18 -7.11 -3.79
C ASP A 98 9.89 -7.11 -5.30
N LYS A 99 10.95 -6.96 -6.10
CA LYS A 99 10.84 -6.96 -7.56
C LYS A 99 10.32 -8.28 -8.13
N PRO A 100 10.77 -9.47 -7.71
CA PRO A 100 10.21 -10.75 -8.16
C PRO A 100 8.71 -10.88 -7.88
N ALA A 101 8.26 -10.53 -6.68
CA ALA A 101 6.85 -10.54 -6.30
C ALA A 101 6.03 -9.57 -7.16
N ASN A 102 6.55 -8.36 -7.39
CA ASN A 102 5.90 -7.37 -8.26
C ASN A 102 5.76 -7.90 -9.70
N GLN A 103 6.81 -8.49 -10.27
CA GLN A 103 6.78 -9.08 -11.60
C GLN A 103 5.75 -10.21 -11.71
N ALA A 104 5.67 -11.08 -10.71
CA ALA A 104 4.68 -12.17 -10.67
C ALA A 104 3.24 -11.61 -10.64
N ILE A 105 2.99 -10.55 -9.89
CA ILE A 105 1.68 -9.89 -9.89
C ILE A 105 1.36 -9.28 -11.26
N ILE A 106 2.32 -8.63 -11.91
CA ILE A 106 2.15 -8.06 -13.26
C ILE A 106 1.81 -9.15 -14.28
N GLU A 107 2.50 -10.29 -14.24
CA GLU A 107 2.19 -11.43 -15.14
C GLU A 107 0.80 -12.01 -14.86
N CYS A 108 0.39 -12.07 -13.58
CA CYS A 108 -0.96 -12.49 -13.23
C CYS A 108 -2.03 -11.53 -13.78
N ILE A 109 -1.79 -10.22 -13.71
CA ILE A 109 -2.67 -9.19 -14.30
C ILE A 109 -2.79 -9.39 -15.82
N LYS A 110 -1.66 -9.57 -16.52
CA LYS A 110 -1.65 -9.80 -17.98
C LYS A 110 -2.41 -11.04 -18.40
N ALA A 111 -2.33 -12.10 -17.58
CA ALA A 111 -3.06 -13.35 -17.83
C ALA A 111 -4.58 -13.24 -17.62
N ASN A 112 -5.05 -12.19 -16.92
CA ASN A 112 -6.46 -11.98 -16.58
C ASN A 112 -6.95 -10.59 -17.06
N PRO A 113 -6.99 -10.29 -18.35
CA PRO A 113 -7.26 -8.95 -18.87
C PRO A 113 -8.68 -8.42 -18.58
N GLY A 114 -9.61 -9.29 -18.16
CA GLY A 114 -10.97 -8.90 -17.75
C GLY A 114 -11.05 -8.39 -16.30
N VAL A 115 -9.96 -8.49 -15.54
CA VAL A 115 -9.92 -8.06 -14.13
C VAL A 115 -9.33 -6.66 -14.03
N PHE A 116 -10.06 -5.75 -13.39
CA PHE A 116 -9.57 -4.42 -13.11
C PHE A 116 -8.72 -4.44 -11.83
N VAL A 117 -7.49 -3.95 -11.92
CA VAL A 117 -6.54 -3.94 -10.81
C VAL A 117 -6.00 -2.54 -10.57
N ARG A 118 -6.03 -2.10 -9.31
CA ARG A 118 -5.45 -0.81 -8.87
C ARG A 118 -4.60 -0.98 -7.62
N CYS A 119 -3.51 -0.24 -7.59
CA CYS A 119 -2.75 -0.02 -6.35
C CYS A 119 -3.44 1.07 -5.53
N SER A 120 -3.62 0.83 -4.24
CA SER A 120 -4.14 1.80 -3.29
C SER A 120 -3.05 2.82 -2.94
N SER A 121 -2.75 3.71 -3.89
CA SER A 121 -1.85 4.84 -3.70
C SER A 121 -2.65 6.12 -3.65
N GLU A 122 -2.52 6.87 -2.56
CA GLU A 122 -3.27 8.12 -2.33
C GLU A 122 -2.66 9.33 -3.04
N TYR A 123 -1.34 9.35 -3.21
CA TYR A 123 -0.60 10.50 -3.75
C TYR A 123 -1.11 11.01 -5.11
N PRO A 124 -1.51 10.15 -6.06
CA PRO A 124 -2.12 10.60 -7.31
C PRO A 124 -3.40 11.41 -7.15
N PHE A 125 -4.05 11.31 -5.99
CA PHE A 125 -5.34 11.94 -5.70
C PHE A 125 -5.23 13.13 -4.73
N VAL A 126 -4.03 13.44 -4.23
CA VAL A 126 -3.78 14.63 -3.41
C VAL A 126 -3.81 15.88 -4.32
N PRO A 127 -4.72 16.85 -4.11
CA PRO A 127 -4.89 18.00 -5.02
C PRO A 127 -3.60 18.79 -5.26
N ALA A 128 -2.77 18.97 -4.22
CA ALA A 128 -1.49 19.65 -4.36
C ALA A 128 -0.51 18.90 -5.27
N MET A 129 -0.51 17.54 -5.23
CA MET A 129 0.32 16.72 -6.11
C MET A 129 -0.18 16.74 -7.54
N GLN A 130 -1.50 16.74 -7.74
CA GLN A 130 -2.10 16.91 -9.06
C GLN A 130 -1.72 18.28 -9.64
N ARG A 131 -1.91 19.35 -8.89
CA ARG A 131 -1.54 20.70 -9.34
C ARG A 131 -0.03 20.81 -9.67
N LEU A 132 0.83 20.21 -8.86
CA LEU A 132 2.27 20.21 -9.11
C LEU A 132 2.61 19.48 -10.43
N CYS A 133 1.98 18.34 -10.69
CA CYS A 133 2.15 17.63 -11.95
C CYS A 133 1.66 18.45 -13.16
N ASP A 134 0.50 19.13 -13.03
CA ASP A 134 -0.03 19.99 -14.08
C ASP A 134 0.91 21.17 -14.38
N MET A 135 1.52 21.77 -13.35
CA MET A 135 2.49 22.86 -13.49
C MET A 135 3.79 22.40 -14.18
N ILE A 136 4.26 21.20 -13.88
CA ILE A 136 5.43 20.59 -14.54
C ILE A 136 5.10 20.35 -16.02
N GLU A 137 3.94 19.75 -16.31
CA GLU A 137 3.51 19.46 -17.68
C GLU A 137 3.31 20.74 -18.51
N ALA A 138 2.88 21.83 -17.88
CA ALA A 138 2.72 23.13 -18.48
C ALA A 138 4.01 23.97 -18.59
N ASP A 139 5.17 23.42 -18.19
CA ASP A 139 6.47 24.09 -18.18
C ASP A 139 6.48 25.41 -17.34
N GLU A 140 5.66 25.48 -16.29
CA GLU A 140 5.56 26.68 -15.44
C GLU A 140 6.83 26.95 -14.63
N PHE A 141 7.71 25.95 -14.45
CA PHE A 141 8.96 26.06 -13.70
C PHE A 141 10.17 26.36 -14.59
N GLY A 142 10.04 26.26 -15.92
CA GLY A 142 11.17 26.32 -16.85
C GLY A 142 12.12 25.13 -16.68
N GLU A 143 13.43 25.35 -16.92
CA GLU A 143 14.44 24.30 -16.83
C GLU A 143 14.58 23.81 -15.38
N ILE A 144 14.31 22.51 -15.16
CA ILE A 144 14.45 21.87 -13.85
C ILE A 144 15.90 21.43 -13.67
N ILE A 145 16.59 22.03 -12.69
CA ILE A 145 17.99 21.74 -12.40
C ILE A 145 18.13 20.63 -11.35
N GLU A 146 17.26 20.66 -10.34
CA GLU A 146 17.31 19.72 -9.22
C GLU A 146 15.90 19.49 -8.65
N VAL A 147 15.62 18.27 -8.23
CA VAL A 147 14.39 17.92 -7.53
C VAL A 147 14.72 17.26 -6.20
N ASN A 148 14.25 17.88 -5.12
CA ASN A 148 14.33 17.31 -3.78
C ASN A 148 12.91 16.91 -3.32
N THR A 149 12.75 15.65 -2.96
CA THR A 149 11.49 15.13 -2.45
C THR A 149 11.73 14.27 -1.22
N GLY A 150 10.77 14.21 -0.31
CA GLY A 150 10.95 13.46 0.91
C GLY A 150 9.62 13.09 1.59
N PHE A 151 9.67 12.03 2.36
CA PHE A 151 8.59 11.59 3.25
C PHE A 151 9.16 11.42 4.65
N LEU A 152 8.78 12.31 5.56
CA LEU A 152 9.25 12.29 6.94
C LEU A 152 8.15 11.75 7.85
N HIS A 153 8.49 10.72 8.62
CA HIS A 153 7.55 10.02 9.49
C HIS A 153 8.17 9.73 10.85
N SER A 154 7.48 10.02 11.93
CA SER A 154 8.01 9.94 13.29
C SER A 154 7.43 8.78 14.13
N SER A 155 6.51 7.97 13.58
CA SER A 155 5.74 7.00 14.38
C SER A 155 6.60 5.97 15.12
N ASP A 156 7.76 5.64 14.59
CA ASP A 156 8.63 4.60 15.11
C ASP A 156 9.95 5.12 15.72
N LEU A 157 10.06 6.44 15.96
CA LEU A 157 11.22 7.01 16.66
C LEU A 157 11.27 6.63 18.14
N ASP A 158 10.13 6.34 18.75
CA ASP A 158 10.07 5.84 20.13
C ASP A 158 10.53 4.38 20.19
N SER A 159 11.75 4.16 20.69
CA SER A 159 12.37 2.83 20.80
C SER A 159 11.69 1.93 21.86
N SER A 160 10.87 2.48 22.75
CA SER A 160 10.13 1.71 23.76
C SER A 160 8.91 0.97 23.20
N LYS A 161 8.45 1.34 21.99
CA LYS A 161 7.34 0.64 21.34
C LYS A 161 7.73 -0.79 20.97
N PRO A 162 6.83 -1.76 21.17
CA PRO A 162 7.04 -3.12 20.70
C PRO A 162 7.30 -3.18 19.21
N ILE A 163 8.11 -4.17 18.80
CA ILE A 163 8.37 -4.38 17.37
C ILE A 163 7.07 -4.66 16.62
N ASN A 164 6.92 -4.02 15.48
CA ASN A 164 5.85 -4.30 14.54
C ASN A 164 6.39 -4.97 13.27
N TRP A 165 5.52 -5.52 12.45
CA TRP A 165 5.89 -6.25 11.25
C TRP A 165 6.70 -5.44 10.22
N LYS A 166 6.57 -4.11 10.24
CA LYS A 166 7.32 -3.20 9.35
C LYS A 166 8.81 -3.11 9.71
N ARG A 167 9.20 -3.60 10.88
CA ARG A 167 10.60 -3.67 11.34
C ARG A 167 11.21 -5.05 11.15
N MET A 168 10.51 -5.93 10.45
CA MET A 168 10.93 -7.31 10.17
C MET A 168 11.00 -7.57 8.67
N ALA A 169 12.19 -7.87 8.15
CA ALA A 169 12.43 -8.08 6.71
C ALA A 169 11.52 -9.17 6.12
N LYS A 170 11.23 -10.22 6.88
CA LYS A 170 10.33 -11.31 6.43
C LYS A 170 8.91 -10.84 6.09
N PHE A 171 8.44 -9.71 6.64
CA PHE A 171 7.10 -9.18 6.41
C PHE A 171 7.09 -7.93 5.54
N ASN A 172 8.09 -7.05 5.73
CA ASN A 172 8.20 -5.76 5.07
C ASN A 172 9.12 -5.76 3.85
N GLY A 173 9.99 -6.78 3.73
CA GLY A 173 11.02 -6.86 2.70
C GLY A 173 12.33 -6.18 3.10
N GLU A 174 13.37 -6.50 2.36
CA GLU A 174 14.74 -6.00 2.59
C GLU A 174 14.90 -4.49 2.30
N TYR A 175 14.01 -3.91 1.49
CA TYR A 175 14.04 -2.48 1.15
C TYR A 175 13.55 -1.58 2.29
N GLY A 176 12.99 -2.14 3.36
CA GLY A 176 12.57 -1.42 4.55
C GLY A 176 11.66 -0.24 4.27
N CYS A 177 12.02 0.95 4.75
CA CYS A 177 11.23 2.17 4.55
C CYS A 177 11.09 2.56 3.07
N MET A 178 12.05 2.23 2.21
CA MET A 178 11.91 2.49 0.77
C MET A 178 10.87 1.59 0.12
N GLY A 179 10.77 0.33 0.53
CA GLY A 179 9.70 -0.57 0.07
C GLY A 179 8.32 -0.13 0.54
N ASP A 180 8.21 0.29 1.81
CA ASP A 180 6.93 0.72 2.41
C ASP A 180 6.50 2.13 1.97
N LEU A 181 7.41 3.09 1.90
CA LEU A 181 7.10 4.52 1.79
C LEU A 181 7.73 5.22 0.58
N GLY A 182 8.75 4.64 -0.05
CA GLY A 182 9.51 5.30 -1.11
C GLY A 182 8.69 5.68 -2.33
N MET A 183 7.61 4.97 -2.61
CA MET A 183 6.71 5.34 -3.71
C MET A 183 6.01 6.70 -3.51
N HIS A 184 5.82 7.13 -2.28
CA HIS A 184 5.19 8.43 -1.99
C HIS A 184 6.05 9.59 -2.48
N PRO A 185 7.32 9.78 -2.03
CA PRO A 185 8.16 10.85 -2.54
C PRO A 185 8.53 10.69 -4.02
N CYS A 186 8.54 9.46 -4.56
CA CYS A 186 8.84 9.21 -5.97
C CYS A 186 7.66 9.46 -6.92
N HIS A 187 6.45 9.71 -6.41
CA HIS A 187 5.25 9.85 -7.24
C HIS A 187 5.40 10.96 -8.30
N VAL A 188 5.74 12.19 -7.88
CA VAL A 188 5.87 13.32 -8.78
C VAL A 188 7.02 13.14 -9.78
N PRO A 189 8.26 12.79 -9.36
CA PRO A 189 9.34 12.49 -10.29
C PRO A 189 8.99 11.46 -11.36
N PHE A 190 8.39 10.34 -10.97
CA PHE A 190 8.04 9.28 -11.93
C PHE A 190 6.89 9.67 -12.85
N ARG A 191 5.92 10.45 -12.36
CA ARG A 191 4.82 10.95 -13.18
C ARG A 191 5.32 11.99 -14.19
N ALA A 192 6.30 12.81 -13.82
CA ALA A 192 6.98 13.74 -14.72
C ALA A 192 7.88 13.05 -15.76
N GLY A 193 8.08 11.73 -15.66
CA GLY A 193 8.91 10.96 -16.58
C GLY A 193 10.39 10.91 -16.19
N TRP A 194 10.80 11.53 -15.10
CA TRP A 194 12.19 11.56 -14.64
C TRP A 194 12.59 10.19 -14.07
N LYS A 195 13.13 9.36 -14.94
CA LYS A 195 13.56 8.01 -14.58
C LYS A 195 15.02 8.00 -14.16
N PRO A 196 15.36 7.38 -13.03
CA PRO A 196 16.75 7.32 -12.60
C PRO A 196 17.60 6.50 -13.58
N LEU A 197 18.73 7.07 -14.01
CA LEU A 197 19.79 6.38 -14.72
C LEU A 197 20.65 5.53 -13.78
N ASN A 198 20.91 6.09 -12.62
CA ASN A 198 21.64 5.45 -11.55
C ASN A 198 21.04 5.84 -10.20
N VAL A 199 21.38 5.08 -9.17
CA VAL A 199 20.95 5.33 -7.80
C VAL A 199 22.12 5.09 -6.86
N ARG A 200 22.41 6.06 -6.00
CA ARG A 200 23.24 5.89 -4.82
C ARG A 200 22.35 5.99 -3.58
N ALA A 201 22.35 4.96 -2.75
CA ALA A 201 21.56 4.92 -1.52
C ALA A 201 22.46 5.04 -0.28
N ILE A 202 21.99 5.80 0.71
CA ILE A 202 22.50 5.79 2.07
C ILE A 202 21.35 5.28 2.95
N LEU A 203 21.57 4.14 3.57
CA LEU A 203 20.57 3.46 4.41
C LEU A 203 21.06 3.44 5.85
N SER A 204 20.14 3.60 6.80
CA SER A 204 20.48 3.53 8.23
C SER A 204 19.31 3.08 9.08
N ASP A 205 19.67 2.52 10.24
CA ASP A 205 18.72 2.15 11.29
C ASP A 205 18.90 3.10 12.47
N LEU A 206 17.80 3.72 12.89
CA LEU A 206 17.76 4.61 14.04
C LEU A 206 17.55 3.80 15.33
N VAL A 207 16.68 2.78 15.27
CA VAL A 207 16.35 1.88 16.37
C VAL A 207 16.69 0.46 15.97
N LYS A 208 17.79 -0.09 16.51
CA LYS A 208 18.31 -1.41 16.14
C LYS A 208 17.56 -2.57 16.79
N GLU A 209 16.95 -2.34 17.94
CA GLU A 209 16.28 -3.37 18.74
C GLU A 209 15.02 -2.80 19.38
N ARG A 210 14.01 -3.65 19.54
CA ARG A 210 12.73 -3.27 20.17
C ARG A 210 12.23 -4.36 21.11
N PRO A 211 11.40 -4.00 22.11
CA PRO A 211 10.66 -4.97 22.89
C PRO A 211 9.82 -5.89 21.97
N ASP A 212 9.75 -7.18 22.30
CA ASP A 212 8.91 -8.15 21.59
C ASP A 212 7.44 -8.16 22.09
N GLY A 213 7.14 -7.34 23.11
CA GLY A 213 5.83 -7.30 23.76
C GLY A 213 5.59 -8.47 24.72
N LYS A 214 6.58 -9.35 24.92
CA LYS A 214 6.51 -10.53 25.80
C LYS A 214 7.59 -10.54 26.91
N GLY A 215 8.31 -9.44 27.03
CA GLY A 215 9.38 -9.25 28.01
C GLY A 215 10.80 -9.47 27.47
N GLY A 216 10.95 -9.76 26.17
CA GLY A 216 12.22 -9.87 25.48
C GLY A 216 12.54 -8.65 24.61
N ILE A 217 13.75 -8.63 24.05
CA ILE A 217 14.23 -7.67 23.07
C ILE A 217 14.58 -8.43 21.80
N VAL A 218 14.19 -7.88 20.64
CA VAL A 218 14.43 -8.48 19.32
C VAL A 218 15.02 -7.44 18.37
N PRO A 219 15.87 -7.85 17.41
CA PRO A 219 16.45 -6.92 16.44
C PRO A 219 15.41 -6.44 15.43
N CYS A 220 15.58 -5.18 14.99
CA CYS A 220 15.01 -4.66 13.76
C CYS A 220 15.95 -5.04 12.61
N ASP A 221 15.45 -5.70 11.59
CA ASP A 221 16.26 -6.23 10.48
C ASP A 221 15.88 -5.63 9.12
N THR A 222 15.19 -4.49 9.12
CA THR A 222 14.91 -3.67 7.93
C THR A 222 15.35 -2.23 8.14
N TRP A 223 15.65 -1.54 7.04
CA TRP A 223 16.08 -0.14 7.06
C TRP A 223 14.94 0.81 7.47
N GLU A 224 15.21 1.71 8.40
CA GLU A 224 14.25 2.71 8.89
C GLU A 224 14.41 4.06 8.17
N ASN A 225 15.59 4.34 7.63
CA ASN A 225 15.89 5.60 6.97
C ASN A 225 16.64 5.34 5.67
N ALA A 226 16.30 6.10 4.62
CA ALA A 226 16.92 6.01 3.33
C ALA A 226 17.04 7.39 2.69
N THR A 227 18.22 7.71 2.17
CA THR A 227 18.45 8.86 1.30
C THR A 227 18.97 8.34 -0.03
N LEU A 228 18.35 8.77 -1.12
CA LEU A 228 18.70 8.38 -2.47
C LEU A 228 19.20 9.60 -3.26
N PHE A 229 20.27 9.42 -4.00
CA PHE A 229 20.77 10.35 -4.99
C PHE A 229 20.67 9.69 -6.35
N CYS A 230 20.04 10.36 -7.29
CA CYS A 230 19.79 9.83 -8.63
C CYS A 230 20.19 10.88 -9.66
N GLU A 231 20.76 10.44 -10.77
CA GLU A 231 20.82 11.21 -12.01
C GLU A 231 19.67 10.76 -12.90
N THR A 232 19.06 11.68 -13.62
CA THR A 232 18.02 11.42 -14.63
C THR A 232 18.56 11.70 -16.02
N LEU A 233 17.85 11.25 -17.05
CA LEU A 233 18.26 11.44 -18.46
C LEU A 233 17.98 12.86 -18.97
N ASP A 234 17.10 13.59 -18.30
CA ASP A 234 16.61 14.91 -18.72
C ASP A 234 16.66 15.89 -17.56
#